data_043c9c3d8ecf8bfbc499d91a4a3481e4
#
_entry.id   043c9c3d8ecf8bfbc499d91a4a3481e4
#
_cell.length_a   1.000
_cell.length_b   1.000
_cell.length_c   1.000
_cell.angle_alpha   90.00
_cell.angle_beta   90.00
_cell.angle_gamma   90.00
#
_symmetry.space_group_name_H-M   'P 1'
#
loop_
_entity.id
_entity.type
_entity.pdbx_description
1 polymer ?
#
loop_
_entity_poly.entity_id
_entity_poly.type
_entity_poly.pdbx_seq_one_letter_code
_entity_poly.pdbx_strand_id
1 'polypeptide(L)'
;MTRYDRGLRPFYRSAIDALVFLAVLTFVLAVMKQLGMIDPGTGSVHVVDGDSLRKGDTDIRLYGIDAPEYRQSCNDKHDAEYPCGKQSANALRGLVQGHEVSCTSIETDRYGRAVSVCKIGNLEINGEMVRLGWAVAYSRHSLSYVHLEAEARKAKRGIWAGTFEMPEAYRARQRLVRGSLGEPEIPD
;
A
#
# COMPACT_ATOMS: atom_id res chain seq x y z
N MET A 1 -56.55 -50.55 -23.08
CA MET A 1 -55.12 -50.29 -23.38
C MET A 1 -54.82 -48.84 -23.09
N THR A 2 -54.40 -48.54 -21.91
CA THR A 2 -54.00 -47.16 -21.46
C THR A 2 -52.50 -47.12 -21.40
N ARG A 3 -51.89 -46.41 -22.33
CA ARG A 3 -50.45 -46.07 -22.30
C ARG A 3 -50.21 -45.00 -21.26
N TYR A 4 -49.41 -45.34 -20.30
CA TYR A 4 -48.94 -44.50 -19.19
C TYR A 4 -47.79 -43.60 -19.68
N ASP A 5 -48.11 -42.32 -19.82
CA ASP A 5 -47.11 -41.28 -20.17
C ASP A 5 -46.40 -40.86 -18.89
N ARG A 6 -45.37 -41.62 -18.53
CA ARG A 6 -44.44 -41.35 -17.41
C ARG A 6 -43.07 -41.00 -17.96
N GLY A 7 -42.68 -39.74 -18.01
CA GLY A 7 -41.26 -39.56 -18.18
C GLY A 7 -40.68 -38.18 -18.37
N LEU A 8 -41.44 -37.12 -18.59
CA LEU A 8 -40.83 -35.82 -18.93
C LEU A 8 -40.96 -34.69 -17.84
N ARG A 9 -41.83 -34.88 -16.87
CA ARG A 9 -42.08 -33.82 -15.87
C ARG A 9 -40.99 -33.60 -14.81
N PRO A 10 -40.23 -34.58 -14.31
CA PRO A 10 -39.21 -34.32 -13.30
C PRO A 10 -37.95 -33.64 -13.87
N PHE A 11 -37.58 -33.95 -15.10
CA PHE A 11 -36.37 -33.36 -15.73
C PHE A 11 -36.55 -31.86 -16.03
N TYR A 12 -37.72 -31.45 -16.47
CA TYR A 12 -37.98 -30.03 -16.81
C TYR A 12 -38.04 -29.13 -15.56
N ARG A 13 -38.58 -29.61 -14.44
CA ARG A 13 -38.50 -28.88 -13.17
C ARG A 13 -37.07 -28.71 -12.67
N SER A 14 -36.27 -29.75 -12.70
CA SER A 14 -34.87 -29.69 -12.32
C SER A 14 -34.03 -28.71 -13.19
N ALA A 15 -34.34 -28.62 -14.47
CA ALA A 15 -33.68 -27.65 -15.38
C ALA A 15 -34.11 -26.20 -15.07
N ILE A 16 -35.38 -25.95 -14.79
CA ILE A 16 -35.89 -24.64 -14.42
C ILE A 16 -35.33 -24.23 -13.07
N ASP A 17 -35.26 -25.10 -12.07
CA ASP A 17 -34.72 -24.84 -10.76
C ASP A 17 -33.21 -24.48 -10.85
N ALA A 18 -32.45 -25.17 -11.71
CA ALA A 18 -31.06 -24.86 -11.97
C ALA A 18 -30.88 -23.50 -12.65
N LEU A 19 -31.73 -23.15 -13.61
CA LEU A 19 -31.70 -21.83 -14.27
C LEU A 19 -32.05 -20.70 -13.31
N VAL A 20 -33.09 -20.90 -12.47
CA VAL A 20 -33.45 -19.91 -11.44
C VAL A 20 -32.35 -19.74 -10.42
N PHE A 21 -31.72 -20.84 -9.96
CA PHE A 21 -30.57 -20.76 -9.05
C PHE A 21 -29.40 -19.99 -9.67
N LEU A 22 -29.07 -20.26 -10.93
CA LEU A 22 -28.00 -19.56 -11.65
C LEU A 22 -28.31 -18.06 -11.82
N ALA A 23 -29.57 -17.72 -12.15
CA ALA A 23 -30.01 -16.33 -12.27
C ALA A 23 -29.94 -15.57 -10.93
N VAL A 24 -30.36 -16.22 -9.85
CA VAL A 24 -30.26 -15.63 -8.50
C VAL A 24 -28.79 -15.47 -8.10
N LEU A 25 -27.94 -16.46 -8.34
CA LEU A 25 -26.51 -16.41 -8.03
C LEU A 25 -25.82 -15.26 -8.79
N THR A 26 -26.06 -15.15 -10.11
CA THR A 26 -25.49 -14.06 -10.93
C THR A 26 -26.01 -12.68 -10.48
N PHE A 27 -27.27 -12.57 -10.11
CA PHE A 27 -27.83 -11.34 -9.57
C PHE A 27 -27.18 -10.97 -8.23
N VAL A 28 -27.05 -11.92 -7.30
CA VAL A 28 -26.39 -11.70 -6.01
C VAL A 28 -24.94 -11.28 -6.21
N LEU A 29 -24.20 -11.95 -7.09
CA LEU A 29 -22.81 -11.57 -7.40
C LEU A 29 -22.71 -10.18 -8.02
N ALA A 30 -23.66 -9.79 -8.89
CA ALA A 30 -23.72 -8.46 -9.47
C ALA A 30 -24.00 -7.38 -8.40
N VAL A 31 -24.94 -7.65 -7.49
CA VAL A 31 -25.25 -6.74 -6.38
C VAL A 31 -24.06 -6.64 -5.41
N MET A 32 -23.41 -7.74 -5.06
CA MET A 32 -22.22 -7.72 -4.20
C MET A 32 -21.06 -6.94 -4.84
N LYS A 33 -20.89 -7.05 -6.16
CA LYS A 33 -19.93 -6.24 -6.93
C LYS A 33 -20.30 -4.75 -6.86
N GLN A 34 -21.56 -4.40 -7.02
CA GLN A 34 -22.04 -3.01 -7.01
C GLN A 34 -21.96 -2.38 -5.62
N LEU A 35 -22.07 -3.18 -4.56
CA LEU A 35 -21.89 -2.79 -3.16
C LEU A 35 -20.43 -2.79 -2.72
N GLY A 36 -19.48 -3.10 -3.63
CA GLY A 36 -18.04 -3.17 -3.30
C GLY A 36 -17.65 -4.33 -2.37
N MET A 37 -18.54 -5.32 -2.19
CA MET A 37 -18.29 -6.48 -1.32
C MET A 37 -17.47 -7.58 -2.01
N ILE A 38 -17.41 -7.55 -3.35
CA ILE A 38 -16.56 -8.41 -4.16
C ILE A 38 -15.80 -7.50 -5.11
N ASP A 39 -14.51 -7.32 -4.86
CA ASP A 39 -13.59 -6.66 -5.77
C ASP A 39 -12.84 -7.72 -6.57
N PRO A 40 -13.24 -8.00 -7.83
CA PRO A 40 -12.52 -8.95 -8.66
C PRO A 40 -11.26 -8.28 -9.21
N GLY A 41 -10.24 -8.13 -8.36
CA GLY A 41 -8.90 -7.89 -8.86
C GLY A 41 -8.46 -6.46 -9.13
N THR A 42 -9.05 -5.42 -8.52
CA THR A 42 -8.28 -4.22 -8.18
C THR A 42 -7.37 -4.61 -7.04
N GLY A 43 -6.17 -5.06 -7.35
CA GLY A 43 -5.25 -5.61 -6.37
C GLY A 43 -5.07 -4.63 -5.22
N SER A 44 -5.64 -4.98 -4.05
CA SER A 44 -5.40 -4.22 -2.84
C SER A 44 -3.90 -4.12 -2.64
N VAL A 45 -3.39 -2.90 -2.51
CA VAL A 45 -1.98 -2.71 -2.18
C VAL A 45 -1.79 -3.01 -0.71
N HIS A 46 -0.74 -3.76 -0.39
CA HIS A 46 -0.28 -3.98 0.97
C HIS A 46 0.83 -2.97 1.29
N VAL A 47 0.70 -2.25 2.40
CA VAL A 47 1.72 -1.31 2.87
C VAL A 47 2.77 -2.07 3.68
N VAL A 48 4.01 -2.03 3.23
CA VAL A 48 5.17 -2.64 3.90
C VAL A 48 5.72 -1.67 4.96
N ASP A 49 6.04 -0.45 4.54
CA ASP A 49 6.50 0.65 5.38
C ASP A 49 6.00 2.01 4.83
N GLY A 50 6.63 3.13 5.22
CA GLY A 50 6.16 4.47 4.84
C GLY A 50 6.44 4.87 3.39
N ASP A 51 7.23 4.13 2.65
CA ASP A 51 7.57 4.39 1.24
C ASP A 51 7.56 3.14 0.36
N SER A 52 7.05 2.01 0.87
CA SER A 52 7.03 0.75 0.14
C SER A 52 5.66 0.08 0.19
N LEU A 53 5.22 -0.37 -0.97
CA LEU A 53 3.95 -1.04 -1.21
C LEU A 53 4.20 -2.39 -1.88
N ARG A 54 3.26 -3.33 -1.72
CA ARG A 54 3.18 -4.56 -2.51
C ARG A 54 1.84 -4.65 -3.21
N LYS A 55 1.84 -4.88 -4.52
CA LYS A 55 0.64 -5.10 -5.33
C LYS A 55 0.75 -6.45 -6.05
N GLY A 56 -0.02 -7.43 -5.59
CA GLY A 56 0.20 -8.83 -5.99
C GLY A 56 1.61 -9.28 -5.65
N ASP A 57 2.37 -9.75 -6.64
CA ASP A 57 3.76 -10.19 -6.48
C ASP A 57 4.79 -9.08 -6.75
N THR A 58 4.34 -7.85 -6.98
CA THR A 58 5.23 -6.72 -7.30
C THR A 58 5.49 -5.88 -6.06
N ASP A 59 6.75 -5.81 -5.64
CA ASP A 59 7.22 -4.87 -4.65
C ASP A 59 7.46 -3.50 -5.31
N ILE A 60 6.89 -2.46 -4.70
CA ILE A 60 6.90 -1.09 -5.21
C ILE A 60 7.55 -0.20 -4.16
N ARG A 61 8.57 0.58 -4.58
CA ARG A 61 9.15 1.67 -3.79
C ARG A 61 8.67 3.01 -4.34
N LEU A 62 8.21 3.88 -3.47
CA LEU A 62 7.76 5.21 -3.86
C LEU A 62 8.96 6.07 -4.27
N TYR A 63 8.97 6.53 -5.54
CA TYR A 63 10.05 7.32 -6.12
C TYR A 63 10.22 8.66 -5.45
N GLY A 64 11.47 9.08 -5.23
CA GLY A 64 11.85 10.44 -4.80
C GLY A 64 11.57 10.78 -3.34
N ILE A 65 11.15 9.81 -2.54
CA ILE A 65 10.93 9.96 -1.09
C ILE A 65 11.69 8.90 -0.30
N ASP A 66 11.89 9.15 1.00
CA ASP A 66 12.49 8.23 1.95
C ASP A 66 11.76 8.34 3.29
N ALA A 67 11.20 7.26 3.77
CA ALA A 67 10.42 7.24 5.01
C ALA A 67 11.21 6.61 6.15
N PRO A 68 10.87 6.93 7.42
CA PRO A 68 11.41 6.21 8.56
C PRO A 68 11.16 4.71 8.41
N GLU A 69 12.19 3.91 8.67
CA GLU A 69 12.12 2.46 8.67
C GLU A 69 11.05 1.95 9.65
N TYR A 70 10.35 0.87 9.34
CA TYR A 70 9.21 0.39 10.13
C TYR A 70 9.51 0.27 11.64
N ARG A 71 10.76 -0.09 12.00
CA ARG A 71 11.21 -0.21 13.40
C ARG A 71 11.91 1.03 13.94
N GLN A 72 11.96 2.12 13.17
CA GLN A 72 12.60 3.34 13.59
C GLN A 72 11.74 4.08 14.62
N SER A 73 12.39 4.55 15.70
CA SER A 73 11.84 5.46 16.69
C SER A 73 12.33 6.87 16.45
N CYS A 74 11.49 7.84 16.85
CA CYS A 74 11.77 9.26 16.85
C CYS A 74 11.36 9.85 18.20
N ASN A 75 11.76 11.09 18.50
CA ASN A 75 11.27 11.79 19.67
C ASN A 75 10.24 12.85 19.26
N ASP A 76 9.18 12.99 20.03
CA ASP A 76 8.17 14.03 19.82
C ASP A 76 8.65 15.41 20.32
N LYS A 77 7.77 16.41 20.27
CA LYS A 77 8.05 17.78 20.76
C LYS A 77 8.34 17.88 22.26
N HIS A 78 8.07 16.83 23.03
CA HIS A 78 8.32 16.73 24.48
C HIS A 78 9.50 15.80 24.77
N ASP A 79 10.25 15.41 23.75
CA ASP A 79 11.36 14.46 23.80
C ASP A 79 10.95 13.03 24.22
N ALA A 80 9.68 12.70 24.10
CA ALA A 80 9.17 11.36 24.33
C ALA A 80 9.34 10.51 23.08
N GLU A 81 9.92 9.30 23.27
CA GLU A 81 10.15 8.34 22.17
C GLU A 81 8.82 7.78 21.65
N TYR A 82 8.69 7.68 20.33
CA TYR A 82 7.54 7.07 19.67
C TYR A 82 7.94 6.32 18.38
N PRO A 83 7.15 5.31 17.96
CA PRO A 83 7.46 4.48 16.80
C PRO A 83 7.10 5.20 15.48
N CYS A 84 7.92 6.16 15.05
CA CYS A 84 7.64 6.99 13.87
C CYS A 84 7.57 6.19 12.57
N GLY A 85 8.36 5.12 12.42
CA GLY A 85 8.28 4.25 11.26
C GLY A 85 6.92 3.56 11.13
N LYS A 86 6.36 3.08 12.25
CA LYS A 86 4.99 2.53 12.26
C LYS A 86 3.94 3.59 11.94
N GLN A 87 4.13 4.81 12.43
CA GLN A 87 3.20 5.91 12.13
C GLN A 87 3.27 6.33 10.67
N SER A 88 4.46 6.37 10.07
CA SER A 88 4.64 6.60 8.64
C SER A 88 3.93 5.51 7.80
N ALA A 89 4.14 4.23 8.13
CA ALA A 89 3.43 3.13 7.47
C ALA A 89 1.91 3.22 7.64
N ASN A 90 1.42 3.65 8.83
CA ASN A 90 0.00 3.85 9.07
C ASN A 90 -0.57 5.03 8.28
N ALA A 91 0.19 6.13 8.13
CA ALA A 91 -0.20 7.26 7.29
C ALA A 91 -0.36 6.82 5.82
N LEU A 92 0.60 6.07 5.28
CA LEU A 92 0.49 5.51 3.93
C LEU A 92 -0.71 4.56 3.82
N ARG A 93 -0.93 3.69 4.81
CA ARG A 93 -2.08 2.79 4.84
C ARG A 93 -3.41 3.55 4.84
N GLY A 94 -3.50 4.62 5.64
CA GLY A 94 -4.68 5.48 5.67
C GLY A 94 -4.96 6.16 4.32
N LEU A 95 -3.92 6.51 3.56
CA LEU A 95 -4.09 7.06 2.20
C LEU A 95 -4.61 6.02 1.21
N VAL A 96 -4.08 4.79 1.24
CA VAL A 96 -4.38 3.78 0.20
C VAL A 96 -5.59 2.91 0.53
N GLN A 97 -6.02 2.84 1.79
CA GLN A 97 -7.08 1.96 2.23
C GLN A 97 -8.42 2.30 1.56
N GLY A 98 -9.03 1.31 0.90
CA GLY A 98 -10.33 1.48 0.22
C GLY A 98 -10.26 2.22 -1.11
N HIS A 99 -9.04 2.51 -1.59
CA HIS A 99 -8.83 3.21 -2.86
C HIS A 99 -8.08 2.34 -3.87
N GLU A 100 -8.37 2.56 -5.14
CA GLU A 100 -7.59 2.00 -6.24
C GLU A 100 -6.29 2.79 -6.39
N VAL A 101 -5.14 2.10 -6.25
CA VAL A 101 -3.81 2.69 -6.41
C VAL A 101 -3.28 2.38 -7.80
N SER A 102 -2.96 3.44 -8.55
CA SER A 102 -2.29 3.36 -9.85
C SER A 102 -0.84 3.80 -9.69
N CYS A 103 0.10 2.96 -10.10
CA CYS A 103 1.54 3.26 -10.04
C CYS A 103 2.15 3.21 -11.44
N THR A 104 2.97 4.21 -11.75
CA THR A 104 3.78 4.27 -12.96
C THR A 104 5.24 4.05 -12.57
N SER A 105 5.82 2.93 -13.03
CA SER A 105 7.23 2.62 -12.79
C SER A 105 8.14 3.57 -13.56
N ILE A 106 9.15 4.11 -12.87
CA ILE A 106 10.20 4.97 -13.44
C ILE A 106 11.43 4.11 -13.75
N GLU A 107 11.80 3.23 -12.81
CA GLU A 107 12.97 2.36 -12.90
C GLU A 107 12.79 1.12 -12.03
N THR A 108 13.72 0.18 -12.11
CA THR A 108 13.81 -0.96 -11.18
C THR A 108 15.06 -0.82 -10.36
N ASP A 109 14.96 -0.93 -9.04
CA ASP A 109 16.12 -0.85 -8.18
C ASP A 109 16.92 -2.17 -8.17
N ARG A 110 18.10 -2.13 -7.51
CA ARG A 110 19.02 -3.29 -7.42
C ARG A 110 18.42 -4.50 -6.69
N TYR A 111 17.29 -4.34 -6.01
CA TYR A 111 16.57 -5.41 -5.30
C TYR A 111 15.40 -5.95 -6.11
N GLY A 112 15.16 -5.43 -7.32
CA GLY A 112 14.08 -5.85 -8.19
C GLY A 112 12.73 -5.15 -7.90
N ARG A 113 12.68 -4.16 -7.00
CA ARG A 113 11.47 -3.40 -6.72
C ARG A 113 11.20 -2.38 -7.84
N ALA A 114 9.93 -2.21 -8.21
CA ALA A 114 9.50 -1.17 -9.13
C ALA A 114 9.51 0.19 -8.42
N VAL A 115 10.47 1.06 -8.73
CA VAL A 115 10.53 2.44 -8.21
C VAL A 115 9.51 3.28 -8.98
N SER A 116 8.45 3.75 -8.30
CA SER A 116 7.24 4.22 -8.97
C SER A 116 6.70 5.53 -8.38
N VAL A 117 6.01 6.30 -9.24
CA VAL A 117 5.09 7.36 -8.81
C VAL A 117 3.69 6.76 -8.73
N CYS A 118 3.07 6.82 -7.55
CA CYS A 118 1.76 6.23 -7.29
C CYS A 118 0.70 7.30 -7.03
N LYS A 119 -0.55 7.02 -7.46
CA LYS A 119 -1.68 7.94 -7.36
C LYS A 119 -2.96 7.23 -6.94
N ILE A 120 -3.83 8.00 -6.29
CA ILE A 120 -5.23 7.66 -6.01
C ILE A 120 -6.07 8.76 -6.67
N GLY A 121 -6.71 8.43 -7.79
CA GLY A 121 -7.33 9.45 -8.63
C GLY A 121 -6.30 10.50 -9.05
N ASN A 122 -6.51 11.76 -8.63
CA ASN A 122 -5.60 12.88 -8.93
C ASN A 122 -4.56 13.13 -7.84
N LEU A 123 -4.66 12.46 -6.68
CA LEU A 123 -3.74 12.63 -5.57
C LEU A 123 -2.48 11.79 -5.78
N GLU A 124 -1.32 12.43 -5.83
CA GLU A 124 -0.04 11.75 -5.86
C GLU A 124 0.41 11.38 -4.45
N ILE A 125 0.53 10.09 -4.18
CA ILE A 125 0.82 9.53 -2.85
C ILE A 125 2.21 9.92 -2.38
N ASN A 126 3.21 9.88 -3.28
CA ASN A 126 4.61 10.18 -2.96
C ASN A 126 4.76 11.59 -2.36
N GLY A 127 4.25 12.60 -3.06
CA GLY A 127 4.28 13.98 -2.58
C GLY A 127 3.42 14.19 -1.34
N GLU A 128 2.29 13.50 -1.23
CA GLU A 128 1.41 13.60 -0.08
C GLU A 128 2.06 13.09 1.20
N MET A 129 2.82 11.98 1.15
CA MET A 129 3.58 11.48 2.28
C MET A 129 4.62 12.50 2.79
N VAL A 130 5.29 13.21 1.87
CA VAL A 130 6.23 14.28 2.22
C VAL A 130 5.48 15.49 2.80
N ARG A 131 4.37 15.91 2.18
CA ARG A 131 3.55 17.04 2.63
C ARG A 131 2.98 16.84 4.03
N LEU A 132 2.59 15.60 4.36
CA LEU A 132 2.13 15.19 5.68
C LEU A 132 3.29 15.08 6.70
N GLY A 133 4.54 15.10 6.23
CA GLY A 133 5.73 14.98 7.06
C GLY A 133 6.00 13.56 7.53
N TRP A 134 5.50 12.52 6.83
CA TRP A 134 5.76 11.12 7.14
C TRP A 134 6.85 10.49 6.27
N ALA A 135 7.36 11.24 5.29
CA ALA A 135 8.56 10.94 4.53
C ALA A 135 9.38 12.20 4.31
N VAL A 136 10.67 12.05 4.02
CA VAL A 136 11.55 13.13 3.58
C VAL A 136 11.69 13.09 2.07
N ALA A 137 12.00 14.23 1.44
CA ALA A 137 12.34 14.27 0.03
C ALA A 137 13.73 13.65 -0.19
N TYR A 138 13.81 12.64 -1.06
CA TYR A 138 15.08 12.00 -1.38
C TYR A 138 15.77 12.75 -2.51
N SER A 139 16.36 13.90 -2.17
CA SER A 139 16.93 14.89 -3.10
C SER A 139 18.07 14.37 -3.99
N ARG A 140 18.68 13.22 -3.65
CA ARG A 140 19.69 12.57 -4.51
C ARG A 140 19.07 11.97 -5.79
N HIS A 141 17.78 11.63 -5.75
CA HIS A 141 17.06 11.04 -6.88
C HIS A 141 16.08 12.01 -7.53
N SER A 142 15.50 12.93 -6.77
CA SER A 142 14.51 13.87 -7.29
C SER A 142 14.40 15.13 -6.45
N LEU A 143 14.28 16.29 -7.10
CA LEU A 143 14.00 17.57 -6.44
C LEU A 143 12.50 17.85 -6.36
N SER A 144 11.65 16.99 -6.90
CA SER A 144 10.20 17.22 -7.05
C SER A 144 9.49 17.51 -5.74
N TYR A 145 9.95 16.93 -4.62
CA TYR A 145 9.27 17.01 -3.33
C TYR A 145 9.95 17.91 -2.30
N VAL A 146 11.08 18.56 -2.66
CA VAL A 146 11.84 19.41 -1.73
C VAL A 146 11.00 20.58 -1.19
N HIS A 147 10.13 21.17 -2.02
CA HIS A 147 9.25 22.24 -1.60
C HIS A 147 8.18 21.75 -0.61
N LEU A 148 7.64 20.52 -0.79
CA LEU A 148 6.67 19.92 0.14
C LEU A 148 7.32 19.58 1.49
N GLU A 149 8.58 19.13 1.47
CA GLU A 149 9.36 18.94 2.69
C GLU A 149 9.56 20.24 3.45
N ALA A 150 9.93 21.33 2.74
CA ALA A 150 10.10 22.64 3.35
C ALA A 150 8.80 23.14 4.03
N GLU A 151 7.64 22.89 3.40
CA GLU A 151 6.33 23.18 3.98
C GLU A 151 6.06 22.33 5.24
N ALA A 152 6.32 21.02 5.18
CA ALA A 152 6.12 20.09 6.30
C ALA A 152 7.01 20.48 7.50
N ARG A 153 8.27 20.82 7.25
CA ARG A 153 9.22 21.31 8.26
C ARG A 153 8.73 22.60 8.92
N LYS A 154 8.35 23.60 8.11
CA LYS A 154 7.83 24.88 8.61
C LYS A 154 6.58 24.70 9.47
N ALA A 155 5.70 23.81 9.05
CA ALA A 155 4.46 23.52 9.76
C ALA A 155 4.62 22.49 10.90
N LYS A 156 5.82 21.94 11.11
CA LYS A 156 6.13 20.89 12.11
C LYS A 156 5.20 19.68 11.99
N ARG A 157 4.95 19.22 10.77
CA ARG A 157 4.08 18.06 10.50
C ARG A 157 4.83 16.74 10.68
N GLY A 158 4.12 15.72 11.13
CA GLY A 158 4.65 14.36 11.22
C GLY A 158 5.95 14.29 12.02
N ILE A 159 7.02 13.72 11.44
CA ILE A 159 8.34 13.58 12.07
C ILE A 159 9.02 14.92 12.34
N TRP A 160 8.62 16.00 11.64
CA TRP A 160 9.17 17.34 11.82
C TRP A 160 8.65 18.06 13.09
N ALA A 161 7.69 17.44 13.81
CA ALA A 161 7.21 17.96 15.08
C ALA A 161 8.21 17.80 16.24
N GLY A 162 9.17 16.90 16.09
CA GLY A 162 10.19 16.60 17.09
C GLY A 162 11.57 16.39 16.46
N THR A 163 12.32 15.40 16.94
CA THR A 163 13.64 15.04 16.45
C THR A 163 13.68 13.61 15.94
N PHE A 164 14.43 13.37 14.90
CA PHE A 164 14.60 12.05 14.31
C PHE A 164 15.94 11.93 13.59
N GLU A 165 16.41 10.70 13.47
CA GLU A 165 17.52 10.35 12.59
C GLU A 165 16.99 10.24 11.16
N MET A 166 17.71 10.79 10.17
CA MET A 166 17.34 10.62 8.75
C MET A 166 17.27 9.13 8.39
N PRO A 167 16.27 8.68 7.63
CA PRO A 167 16.08 7.25 7.33
C PRO A 167 17.32 6.60 6.71
N GLU A 168 18.01 7.29 5.79
CA GLU A 168 19.26 6.82 5.20
C GLU A 168 20.37 6.62 6.26
N ALA A 169 20.51 7.56 7.20
CA ALA A 169 21.49 7.48 8.27
C ALA A 169 21.16 6.34 9.23
N TYR A 170 19.89 6.16 9.57
CA TYR A 170 19.40 5.04 10.38
C TYR A 170 19.76 3.70 9.73
N ARG A 171 19.50 3.50 8.44
CA ARG A 171 19.90 2.27 7.73
C ARG A 171 21.40 2.05 7.75
N ALA A 172 22.18 3.12 7.50
CA ALA A 172 23.64 3.03 7.53
C ALA A 172 24.16 2.58 8.91
N ARG A 173 23.61 3.15 9.98
CA ARG A 173 23.94 2.77 11.36
C ARG A 173 23.55 1.33 11.65
N GLN A 174 22.36 0.88 11.23
CA GLN A 174 21.91 -0.51 11.42
C GLN A 174 22.82 -1.52 10.71
N ARG A 175 23.29 -1.21 9.49
CA ARG A 175 24.26 -2.07 8.78
C ARG A 175 25.58 -2.19 9.54
N LEU A 176 26.09 -1.11 10.09
CA LEU A 176 27.33 -1.14 10.89
C LEU A 176 27.18 -1.99 12.14
N VAL A 177 26.05 -1.87 12.85
CA VAL A 177 25.78 -2.67 14.06
C VAL A 177 25.69 -4.14 13.71
N ARG A 178 24.94 -4.52 12.66
CA ARG A 178 24.83 -5.94 12.22
C ARG A 178 26.17 -6.49 11.77
N GLY A 179 26.95 -5.74 10.99
CA GLY A 179 28.27 -6.15 10.55
C GLY A 179 29.23 -6.41 11.72
N SER A 180 29.12 -5.62 12.82
CA SER A 180 29.91 -5.85 14.02
C SER A 180 29.47 -7.09 14.82
N LEU A 181 28.25 -7.56 14.64
CA LEU A 181 27.70 -8.76 15.27
C LEU A 181 27.87 -10.02 14.42
N GLY A 182 28.44 -9.90 13.20
CA GLY A 182 28.60 -11.01 12.27
C GLY A 182 27.31 -11.55 11.67
N GLU A 183 26.23 -10.78 11.71
CA GLU A 183 24.95 -11.16 11.11
C GLU A 183 24.98 -10.91 9.58
N PRO A 184 24.38 -11.83 8.78
CA PRO A 184 24.28 -11.64 7.34
C PRO A 184 23.45 -10.41 6.98
N GLU A 185 23.80 -9.70 5.91
CA GLU A 185 23.01 -8.58 5.36
C GLU A 185 21.61 -9.11 4.96
N ILE A 186 20.58 -8.58 5.60
CA ILE A 186 19.20 -8.76 5.13
C ILE A 186 18.98 -7.65 4.09
N PRO A 187 18.58 -7.95 2.84
CA PRO A 187 18.25 -6.92 1.87
C PRO A 187 17.08 -6.08 2.40
N ASP A 188 17.24 -4.78 2.32
CA ASP A 188 16.22 -3.77 2.69
C ASP A 188 15.04 -3.79 1.69
#